data_3ea2ae10b7b8edf241c687dd7c12f4dc
#
_entry.id   3ea2ae10b7b8edf241c687dd7c12f4dc
#
_cell.length_a   1.000
_cell.length_b   1.000
_cell.length_c   1.000
_cell.angle_alpha   90.00
_cell.angle_beta   90.00
_cell.angle_gamma   90.00
#
_symmetry.space_group_name_H-M   'P 1'
#
loop_
_entity.id
_entity.type
_entity.pdbx_description
1 polymer ?
#
loop_
_entity_poly.entity_id
_entity_poly.type
_entity_poly.pdbx_seq_one_letter_code
_entity_poly.pdbx_strand_id
1 'polypeptide(L)'
;MKFTWFHLMPYRFLPEDFKEKYRSVWVDIPRNLYDPKVGHRLYNDYLDQLEFADSMGFDGLGVNEHHQNGYGMMPSPNLMAAALTRRTRNANIVVLGNSIALYNPPVRVAEEFAMLDVMSGGRLIAGFPVGTSMDDNFCYGAVPATLREKYYEAHDLIVKAWKEMDIFSFNGKYTQLRYVNLWPRPVQQPHPPIWIPGGGSVETYDFCANHDYQYSFLSYFGYIAGKKVADGYWEVMAKKGKELNPYSMGFAQVVIVANSDEEAERLYGPHVDYFFNRCLHVYNGFADAPGYRTVKTIKAGMLGQVGKQADLRRDGLTWKDFLEQGFIIAGSPKTVRERLREAMKTLNCGHLMMLMQIGSMPPDLVKASTELFAKEVMPYMRDLWSDFEDKWSPKRMPEIQAPAPVHFEKGGANGSARTSAGVQAEVRSAK
;
A
#
# COMPACT_ATOMS: atom_id res chain seq x y z
N MET A 1 -2.46 18.29 2.67
CA MET A 1 -2.60 16.90 2.17
C MET A 1 -1.48 16.00 2.70
N LYS A 2 -1.58 14.67 2.54
CA LYS A 2 -0.66 13.66 3.06
C LYS A 2 0.01 12.88 1.93
N PHE A 3 1.26 12.46 2.16
CA PHE A 3 2.11 11.80 1.18
C PHE A 3 2.63 10.48 1.72
N THR A 4 2.23 9.39 1.08
CA THR A 4 2.73 8.04 1.37
C THR A 4 3.68 7.60 0.25
N TRP A 5 4.92 7.29 0.58
CA TRP A 5 5.86 6.67 -0.33
C TRP A 5 5.51 5.19 -0.46
N PHE A 6 4.91 4.79 -1.59
CA PHE A 6 4.35 3.46 -1.78
C PHE A 6 5.25 2.61 -2.67
N HIS A 7 5.65 1.44 -2.19
CA HIS A 7 6.59 0.56 -2.85
C HIS A 7 5.94 -0.72 -3.35
N LEU A 8 6.18 -1.07 -4.62
CA LEU A 8 5.73 -2.34 -5.22
C LEU A 8 6.79 -3.45 -5.13
N MET A 9 8.06 -3.11 -4.90
CA MET A 9 9.20 -4.03 -4.90
C MET A 9 9.30 -4.89 -6.20
N PRO A 10 9.33 -4.27 -7.40
CA PRO A 10 9.37 -5.00 -8.66
C PRO A 10 10.70 -5.72 -8.87
N TYR A 11 10.70 -6.83 -9.64
CA TYR A 11 11.94 -7.41 -10.13
C TYR A 11 12.46 -6.60 -11.30
N ARG A 12 13.63 -5.96 -11.13
CA ARG A 12 14.18 -4.95 -12.05
C ARG A 12 14.88 -5.52 -13.29
N PHE A 13 14.97 -6.82 -13.44
CA PHE A 13 15.83 -7.50 -14.43
C PHE A 13 15.06 -8.54 -15.26
N LEU A 14 13.81 -8.26 -15.61
CA LEU A 14 13.07 -9.05 -16.58
C LEU A 14 13.73 -8.88 -17.97
N PRO A 15 13.85 -9.95 -18.78
CA PRO A 15 14.51 -9.90 -20.08
C PRO A 15 13.82 -8.91 -21.04
N GLU A 16 14.57 -8.45 -22.04
CA GLU A 16 14.05 -7.48 -23.03
C GLU A 16 12.88 -8.02 -23.83
N ASP A 17 12.97 -9.29 -24.20
CA ASP A 17 11.96 -10.03 -24.95
C ASP A 17 10.90 -10.69 -24.06
N PHE A 18 10.66 -10.14 -22.86
CA PHE A 18 9.71 -10.70 -21.87
C PHE A 18 8.29 -10.80 -22.44
N LYS A 19 7.83 -9.75 -23.14
CA LYS A 19 6.46 -9.71 -23.68
C LYS A 19 6.22 -10.73 -24.79
N GLU A 20 7.24 -10.97 -25.60
CA GLU A 20 7.20 -11.91 -26.73
C GLU A 20 7.22 -13.36 -26.27
N LYS A 21 7.92 -13.62 -25.14
CA LYS A 21 8.15 -14.98 -24.64
C LYS A 21 7.12 -15.42 -23.61
N TYR A 22 6.61 -14.48 -22.82
CA TYR A 22 5.78 -14.80 -21.67
C TYR A 22 4.45 -14.06 -21.70
N ARG A 23 3.38 -14.77 -21.38
CA ARG A 23 2.02 -14.26 -21.44
C ARG A 23 1.69 -13.22 -20.37
N SER A 24 2.33 -13.33 -19.20
CA SER A 24 2.03 -12.49 -18.06
C SER A 24 3.18 -12.45 -17.07
N VAL A 25 3.33 -11.30 -16.39
CA VAL A 25 4.24 -11.14 -15.26
C VAL A 25 3.63 -11.65 -13.95
N TRP A 26 2.30 -11.77 -13.85
CA TRP A 26 1.61 -12.17 -12.61
C TRP A 26 1.50 -13.67 -12.45
N VAL A 27 1.13 -14.38 -13.50
CA VAL A 27 0.88 -15.82 -13.48
C VAL A 27 1.64 -16.46 -14.63
N ASP A 28 2.09 -17.70 -14.44
CA ASP A 28 2.89 -18.48 -15.40
C ASP A 28 4.28 -17.89 -15.70
N ILE A 29 4.81 -17.04 -14.82
CA ILE A 29 6.18 -16.54 -14.95
C ILE A 29 7.19 -17.63 -14.55
N PRO A 30 8.19 -17.95 -15.41
CA PRO A 30 9.18 -18.97 -15.06
C PRO A 30 10.07 -18.55 -13.90
N ARG A 31 10.19 -19.41 -12.91
CA ARG A 31 11.00 -19.13 -11.72
C ARG A 31 12.50 -18.99 -11.96
N ASN A 32 13.01 -19.51 -13.08
CA ASN A 32 14.41 -19.38 -13.47
C ASN A 32 14.80 -17.96 -13.93
N LEU A 33 13.84 -17.08 -14.11
CA LEU A 33 14.09 -15.65 -14.33
C LEU A 33 14.52 -14.92 -13.04
N TYR A 34 14.23 -15.49 -11.88
CA TYR A 34 14.62 -14.91 -10.60
C TYR A 34 16.00 -15.38 -10.16
N ASP A 35 16.90 -14.41 -9.91
CA ASP A 35 18.20 -14.65 -9.29
C ASP A 35 18.16 -14.27 -7.81
N PRO A 36 18.36 -15.22 -6.87
CA PRO A 36 18.35 -14.92 -5.44
C PRO A 36 19.42 -13.93 -4.99
N LYS A 37 20.58 -13.86 -5.67
CA LYS A 37 21.63 -12.87 -5.36
C LYS A 37 21.21 -11.46 -5.74
N VAL A 38 20.51 -11.33 -6.87
CA VAL A 38 19.87 -10.08 -7.27
C VAL A 38 18.76 -9.72 -6.31
N GLY A 39 17.89 -10.67 -5.97
CA GLY A 39 16.82 -10.49 -4.99
C GLY A 39 17.31 -9.97 -3.64
N HIS A 40 18.42 -10.53 -3.12
CA HIS A 40 19.05 -10.05 -1.90
C HIS A 40 19.41 -8.55 -1.96
N ARG A 41 19.99 -8.10 -3.07
CA ARG A 41 20.32 -6.67 -3.24
C ARG A 41 19.04 -5.84 -3.32
N LEU A 42 18.06 -6.27 -4.12
CA LEU A 42 16.83 -5.53 -4.34
C LEU A 42 16.04 -5.31 -3.04
N TYR A 43 15.90 -6.32 -2.19
CA TYR A 43 15.21 -6.14 -0.89
C TYR A 43 15.90 -5.11 0.01
N ASN A 44 17.25 -5.12 0.04
CA ASN A 44 17.98 -4.12 0.82
C ASN A 44 17.86 -2.72 0.21
N ASP A 45 18.04 -2.57 -1.12
CA ASP A 45 17.85 -1.30 -1.82
C ASP A 45 16.45 -0.71 -1.54
N TYR A 46 15.41 -1.53 -1.55
CA TYR A 46 14.03 -1.11 -1.35
C TYR A 46 13.73 -0.70 0.09
N LEU A 47 14.29 -1.41 1.06
CA LEU A 47 14.20 -1.00 2.46
C LEU A 47 14.96 0.30 2.71
N ASP A 48 16.14 0.48 2.09
CA ASP A 48 16.92 1.72 2.17
C ASP A 48 16.17 2.93 1.56
N GLN A 49 15.44 2.72 0.46
CA GLN A 49 14.59 3.75 -0.16
C GLN A 49 13.45 4.17 0.77
N LEU A 50 12.79 3.22 1.43
CA LEU A 50 11.72 3.49 2.39
C LEU A 50 12.24 4.21 3.64
N GLU A 51 13.40 3.81 4.17
CA GLU A 51 14.06 4.50 5.27
C GLU A 51 14.47 5.93 4.86
N PHE A 52 14.98 6.12 3.65
CA PHE A 52 15.30 7.44 3.12
C PHE A 52 14.04 8.32 3.01
N ALA A 53 12.91 7.78 2.56
CA ALA A 53 11.65 8.51 2.51
C ALA A 53 11.17 8.95 3.91
N ASP A 54 11.33 8.13 4.96
CA ASP A 54 11.07 8.54 6.35
C ASP A 54 11.91 9.76 6.73
N SER A 55 13.21 9.73 6.39
CA SER A 55 14.15 10.85 6.67
C SER A 55 13.81 12.12 5.90
N MET A 56 13.14 12.00 4.75
CA MET A 56 12.70 13.13 3.92
C MET A 56 11.33 13.70 4.34
N GLY A 57 10.69 13.17 5.37
CA GLY A 57 9.46 13.72 5.95
C GLY A 57 8.17 13.31 5.24
N PHE A 58 8.15 12.18 4.57
CA PHE A 58 6.89 11.58 4.09
C PHE A 58 6.02 11.16 5.27
N ASP A 59 4.69 11.25 5.10
CA ASP A 59 3.72 10.93 6.15
C ASP A 59 3.54 9.43 6.34
N GLY A 60 3.77 8.63 5.29
CA GLY A 60 3.62 7.19 5.32
C GLY A 60 4.58 6.45 4.38
N LEU A 61 4.84 5.19 4.72
CA LEU A 61 5.61 4.24 3.93
C LEU A 61 4.72 3.04 3.63
N GLY A 62 4.39 2.86 2.37
CA GLY A 62 3.42 1.86 1.91
C GLY A 62 4.09 0.60 1.40
N VAL A 63 3.57 -0.55 1.82
CA VAL A 63 3.92 -1.89 1.34
C VAL A 63 2.65 -2.64 0.94
N ASN A 64 2.73 -3.60 0.01
CA ASN A 64 1.59 -4.38 -0.47
C ASN A 64 1.89 -5.87 -0.57
N GLU A 65 0.90 -6.66 -0.97
CA GLU A 65 1.01 -8.12 -1.11
C GLU A 65 0.85 -8.52 -2.57
N HIS A 66 1.85 -9.25 -3.09
CA HIS A 66 1.80 -9.93 -4.38
C HIS A 66 2.60 -11.22 -4.33
N HIS A 67 2.11 -12.26 -5.01
CA HIS A 67 2.64 -13.61 -4.88
C HIS A 67 3.26 -14.15 -6.16
N GLN A 68 4.44 -14.79 -6.03
CA GLN A 68 5.08 -15.66 -7.04
C GLN A 68 5.27 -14.99 -8.41
N ASN A 69 5.61 -13.68 -8.45
CA ASN A 69 5.68 -12.92 -9.68
C ASN A 69 6.80 -11.86 -9.69
N GLY A 70 7.01 -11.28 -10.88
CA GLY A 70 8.02 -10.25 -11.08
C GLY A 70 7.52 -8.81 -10.95
N TYR A 71 6.20 -8.62 -10.82
CA TYR A 71 5.59 -7.32 -10.60
C TYR A 71 5.86 -6.79 -9.18
N GLY A 72 5.78 -7.68 -8.17
CA GLY A 72 6.01 -7.34 -6.79
C GLY A 72 6.56 -8.53 -6.01
N MET A 73 7.83 -8.42 -5.58
CA MET A 73 8.49 -9.49 -4.80
C MET A 73 8.17 -9.40 -3.32
N MET A 74 6.89 -9.17 -2.97
CA MET A 74 6.47 -8.92 -1.59
C MET A 74 5.31 -9.85 -1.16
N PRO A 75 5.59 -11.17 -1.04
CA PRO A 75 4.56 -12.13 -0.63
C PRO A 75 4.13 -11.98 0.82
N SER A 76 4.88 -11.24 1.63
CA SER A 76 4.52 -10.90 3.01
C SER A 76 4.81 -9.43 3.27
N PRO A 77 3.83 -8.54 3.09
CA PRO A 77 3.98 -7.13 3.44
C PRO A 77 4.26 -6.93 4.93
N ASN A 78 3.79 -7.87 5.79
CA ASN A 78 3.99 -7.81 7.23
C ASN A 78 5.46 -7.98 7.62
N LEU A 79 6.23 -8.80 6.89
CA LEU A 79 7.69 -8.91 7.11
C LEU A 79 8.41 -7.61 6.76
N MET A 80 8.02 -6.96 5.66
CA MET A 80 8.58 -5.66 5.28
C MET A 80 8.18 -4.57 6.29
N ALA A 81 6.92 -4.53 6.69
CA ALA A 81 6.43 -3.62 7.71
C ALA A 81 7.18 -3.83 9.05
N ALA A 82 7.42 -5.07 9.48
CA ALA A 82 8.19 -5.36 10.69
C ALA A 82 9.62 -4.81 10.62
N ALA A 83 10.30 -4.97 9.49
CA ALA A 83 11.62 -4.36 9.28
C ALA A 83 11.56 -2.83 9.38
N LEU A 84 10.55 -2.19 8.79
CA LEU A 84 10.35 -0.75 8.82
C LEU A 84 10.05 -0.21 10.23
N THR A 85 9.39 -0.99 11.12
CA THR A 85 9.16 -0.55 12.50
C THR A 85 10.46 -0.19 13.23
N ARG A 86 11.56 -0.84 12.87
CA ARG A 86 12.88 -0.63 13.49
C ARG A 86 13.78 0.33 12.72
N ARG A 87 13.62 0.40 11.39
CA ARG A 87 14.45 1.26 10.53
C ARG A 87 13.95 2.70 10.46
N THR A 88 12.68 2.95 10.77
CA THR A 88 12.02 4.26 10.63
C THR A 88 11.51 4.78 11.97
N ARG A 89 11.24 6.10 12.06
CA ARG A 89 10.85 6.76 13.32
C ARG A 89 9.59 7.62 13.21
N ASN A 90 9.33 8.22 12.04
CA ASN A 90 8.35 9.31 11.93
C ASN A 90 7.14 8.92 11.09
N ALA A 91 7.36 8.33 9.93
CA ALA A 91 6.31 7.99 8.99
C ALA A 91 5.41 6.86 9.51
N ASN A 92 4.14 6.91 9.15
CA ASN A 92 3.22 5.81 9.36
C ASN A 92 3.65 4.60 8.53
N ILE A 93 3.43 3.40 9.05
CA ILE A 93 3.67 2.15 8.34
C ILE A 93 2.33 1.72 7.75
N VAL A 94 2.23 1.82 6.43
CA VAL A 94 0.98 1.56 5.71
C VAL A 94 1.06 0.20 5.05
N VAL A 95 0.47 -0.82 5.67
CA VAL A 95 0.32 -2.12 5.02
C VAL A 95 -0.88 -2.04 4.08
N LEU A 96 -0.62 -1.61 2.86
CA LEU A 96 -1.67 -1.31 1.87
C LEU A 96 -1.95 -2.52 0.97
N GLY A 97 -2.16 -3.65 1.60
CA GLY A 97 -2.40 -4.91 0.93
C GLY A 97 -2.06 -6.08 1.82
N ASN A 98 -3.01 -6.45 2.67
CA ASN A 98 -3.02 -7.79 3.23
C ASN A 98 -4.38 -8.39 2.88
N SER A 99 -4.38 -9.35 1.94
CA SER A 99 -5.58 -9.92 1.35
C SER A 99 -6.25 -10.88 2.33
N ILE A 100 -6.95 -10.35 3.32
CA ILE A 100 -7.47 -11.08 4.51
C ILE A 100 -8.37 -12.27 4.19
N ALA A 101 -9.01 -12.28 3.01
CA ALA A 101 -9.82 -13.40 2.54
C ALA A 101 -9.00 -14.65 2.18
N LEU A 102 -7.70 -14.54 1.99
CA LEU A 102 -6.80 -15.63 1.62
C LEU A 102 -6.28 -16.40 2.83
N TYR A 103 -6.29 -15.80 4.02
CA TYR A 103 -5.74 -16.39 5.23
C TYR A 103 -6.75 -17.31 5.92
N ASN A 104 -6.27 -18.45 6.44
CA ASN A 104 -7.07 -19.38 7.19
C ASN A 104 -6.28 -19.97 8.38
N PRO A 105 -6.63 -19.60 9.64
CA PRO A 105 -7.67 -18.65 10.01
C PRO A 105 -7.19 -17.18 9.89
N PRO A 106 -8.07 -16.23 9.57
CA PRO A 106 -7.68 -14.81 9.42
C PRO A 106 -7.32 -14.12 10.76
N VAL A 107 -7.57 -14.74 11.91
CA VAL A 107 -7.10 -14.23 13.22
C VAL A 107 -5.58 -14.05 13.25
N ARG A 108 -4.81 -14.79 12.45
CA ARG A 108 -3.38 -14.61 12.30
C ARG A 108 -3.02 -13.19 11.83
N VAL A 109 -3.82 -12.63 10.93
CA VAL A 109 -3.65 -11.25 10.48
C VAL A 109 -3.90 -10.28 11.64
N ALA A 110 -4.92 -10.52 12.46
CA ALA A 110 -5.18 -9.69 13.64
C ALA A 110 -4.00 -9.67 14.62
N GLU A 111 -3.35 -10.81 14.85
CA GLU A 111 -2.16 -10.94 15.69
C GLU A 111 -0.97 -10.17 15.11
N GLU A 112 -0.66 -10.38 13.83
CA GLU A 112 0.48 -9.74 13.18
C GLU A 112 0.33 -8.22 13.12
N PHE A 113 -0.85 -7.71 12.80
CA PHE A 113 -1.12 -6.27 12.80
C PHE A 113 -1.06 -5.67 14.20
N ALA A 114 -1.54 -6.38 15.22
CA ALA A 114 -1.37 -5.95 16.61
C ALA A 114 0.11 -5.88 17.01
N MET A 115 0.93 -6.87 16.60
CA MET A 115 2.38 -6.83 16.81
C MET A 115 3.02 -5.63 16.12
N LEU A 116 2.69 -5.39 14.83
CA LEU A 116 3.20 -4.25 14.06
C LEU A 116 2.84 -2.92 14.70
N ASP A 117 1.61 -2.79 15.19
CA ASP A 117 1.14 -1.59 15.86
C ASP A 117 1.89 -1.32 17.16
N VAL A 118 2.06 -2.34 18.00
CA VAL A 118 2.87 -2.24 19.24
C VAL A 118 4.33 -1.96 18.93
N MET A 119 4.94 -2.68 17.97
CA MET A 119 6.36 -2.50 17.61
C MET A 119 6.64 -1.12 17.02
N SER A 120 5.70 -0.54 16.29
CA SER A 120 5.82 0.78 15.68
C SER A 120 5.47 1.93 16.63
N GLY A 121 4.91 1.64 17.81
CA GLY A 121 4.42 2.65 18.75
C GLY A 121 3.18 3.38 18.22
N GLY A 122 2.23 2.66 17.61
CA GLY A 122 0.97 3.21 17.11
C GLY A 122 1.10 3.95 15.78
N ARG A 123 2.03 3.57 14.91
CA ARG A 123 2.20 4.15 13.58
C ARG A 123 1.58 3.31 12.46
N LEU A 124 0.90 2.22 12.79
CA LEU A 124 0.33 1.32 11.80
C LEU A 124 -0.95 1.86 11.17
N ILE A 125 -1.07 1.73 9.87
CA ILE A 125 -2.31 1.79 9.10
C ILE A 125 -2.56 0.41 8.50
N ALA A 126 -3.76 -0.14 8.75
CA ALA A 126 -4.15 -1.47 8.30
C ALA A 126 -4.88 -1.40 6.95
N GLY A 127 -4.27 -1.91 5.89
CA GLY A 127 -4.88 -1.96 4.57
C GLY A 127 -5.42 -3.35 4.24
N PHE A 128 -6.70 -3.44 3.89
CA PHE A 128 -7.39 -4.70 3.61
C PHE A 128 -8.03 -4.70 2.22
N PRO A 129 -7.30 -5.03 1.15
CA PRO A 129 -7.90 -5.29 -0.16
C PRO A 129 -8.74 -6.56 -0.13
N VAL A 130 -9.75 -6.62 -1.00
CA VAL A 130 -10.53 -7.87 -1.16
C VAL A 130 -9.70 -8.96 -1.86
N GLY A 131 -8.70 -8.58 -2.67
CA GLY A 131 -7.85 -9.52 -3.42
C GLY A 131 -8.47 -9.94 -4.75
N THR A 132 -8.25 -9.16 -5.82
CA THR A 132 -8.84 -9.44 -7.13
C THR A 132 -7.88 -10.09 -8.10
N SER A 133 -6.58 -9.97 -7.84
CA SER A 133 -5.54 -10.44 -8.75
C SER A 133 -5.43 -11.96 -8.75
N MET A 134 -5.17 -12.53 -9.93
CA MET A 134 -5.13 -13.97 -10.05
C MET A 134 -3.81 -14.58 -9.55
N ASP A 135 -2.76 -13.79 -9.38
CA ASP A 135 -1.54 -14.23 -8.68
C ASP A 135 -1.87 -14.67 -7.25
N ASP A 136 -2.58 -13.82 -6.49
CA ASP A 136 -3.02 -14.15 -5.12
C ASP A 136 -3.98 -15.32 -5.11
N ASN A 137 -4.99 -15.29 -5.97
CA ASN A 137 -6.03 -16.33 -6.01
C ASN A 137 -5.48 -17.72 -6.34
N PHE A 138 -4.59 -17.83 -7.33
CA PHE A 138 -3.99 -19.12 -7.70
C PHE A 138 -3.04 -19.64 -6.61
N CYS A 139 -2.23 -18.77 -6.00
CA CYS A 139 -1.30 -19.19 -4.94
C CYS A 139 -2.00 -19.78 -3.72
N TYR A 140 -3.19 -19.27 -3.38
CA TYR A 140 -3.96 -19.71 -2.22
C TYR A 140 -5.12 -20.65 -2.56
N GLY A 141 -5.26 -21.05 -3.82
CA GLY A 141 -6.38 -21.89 -4.25
C GLY A 141 -7.75 -21.25 -3.99
N ALA A 142 -7.80 -19.92 -4.02
CA ALA A 142 -9.01 -19.17 -3.71
C ALA A 142 -9.95 -19.11 -4.91
N VAL A 143 -11.26 -19.12 -4.63
CA VAL A 143 -12.31 -19.01 -5.64
C VAL A 143 -12.80 -17.55 -5.69
N PRO A 144 -12.54 -16.80 -6.78
CA PRO A 144 -12.88 -15.37 -6.85
C PRO A 144 -14.34 -15.03 -6.53
N ALA A 145 -15.27 -15.90 -6.92
CA ALA A 145 -16.71 -15.69 -6.68
C ALA A 145 -17.10 -15.68 -5.18
N THR A 146 -16.30 -16.30 -4.30
CA THR A 146 -16.58 -16.37 -2.85
C THR A 146 -15.70 -15.41 -2.04
N LEU A 147 -14.73 -14.74 -2.66
CA LEU A 147 -13.75 -13.91 -1.96
C LEU A 147 -14.39 -12.81 -1.14
N ARG A 148 -15.37 -12.12 -1.70
CA ARG A 148 -16.00 -10.99 -1.03
C ARG A 148 -16.75 -11.39 0.25
N GLU A 149 -17.39 -12.56 0.23
CA GLU A 149 -18.07 -13.09 1.41
C GLU A 149 -17.06 -13.50 2.49
N LYS A 150 -15.99 -14.19 2.09
CA LYS A 150 -14.87 -14.53 2.99
C LYS A 150 -14.21 -13.29 3.56
N TYR A 151 -14.05 -12.25 2.74
CA TYR A 151 -13.47 -10.99 3.13
C TYR A 151 -14.26 -10.31 4.25
N TYR A 152 -15.59 -10.23 4.13
CA TYR A 152 -16.44 -9.63 5.17
C TYR A 152 -16.37 -10.43 6.47
N GLU A 153 -16.41 -11.76 6.40
CA GLU A 153 -16.27 -12.61 7.58
C GLU A 153 -14.89 -12.45 8.25
N ALA A 154 -13.81 -12.41 7.45
CA ALA A 154 -12.46 -12.20 7.96
C ALA A 154 -12.30 -10.82 8.60
N HIS A 155 -12.84 -9.78 7.97
CA HIS A 155 -12.88 -8.44 8.53
C HIS A 155 -13.58 -8.39 9.89
N ASP A 156 -14.78 -8.98 9.99
CA ASP A 156 -15.56 -8.99 11.22
C ASP A 156 -14.83 -9.72 12.35
N LEU A 157 -14.18 -10.84 12.05
CA LEU A 157 -13.33 -11.54 13.02
C LEU A 157 -12.14 -10.69 13.47
N ILE A 158 -11.40 -10.08 12.56
CA ILE A 158 -10.21 -9.28 12.85
C ILE A 158 -10.59 -8.06 13.72
N VAL A 159 -11.59 -7.30 13.30
CA VAL A 159 -12.04 -6.11 14.03
C VAL A 159 -12.60 -6.49 15.40
N LYS A 160 -13.36 -7.59 15.49
CA LYS A 160 -13.82 -8.10 16.77
C LYS A 160 -12.66 -8.49 17.68
N ALA A 161 -11.65 -9.20 17.15
CA ALA A 161 -10.48 -9.62 17.91
C ALA A 161 -9.68 -8.43 18.48
N TRP A 162 -9.62 -7.30 17.76
CA TRP A 162 -8.96 -6.10 18.24
C TRP A 162 -9.75 -5.35 19.34
N LYS A 163 -11.08 -5.39 19.26
CA LYS A 163 -11.98 -4.60 20.14
C LYS A 163 -12.44 -5.34 21.36
N GLU A 164 -12.68 -6.66 21.24
CA GLU A 164 -13.23 -7.47 22.33
C GLU A 164 -12.21 -7.63 23.46
N MET A 165 -12.66 -7.44 24.70
CA MET A 165 -11.84 -7.57 25.91
C MET A 165 -11.91 -8.98 26.48
N ASP A 166 -13.04 -9.64 26.30
CA ASP A 166 -13.28 -10.98 26.81
C ASP A 166 -12.89 -12.05 25.80
N ILE A 167 -12.56 -13.22 26.29
CA ILE A 167 -12.38 -14.41 25.46
C ILE A 167 -13.69 -14.74 24.75
N PHE A 168 -13.64 -14.99 23.46
CA PHE A 168 -14.83 -15.34 22.69
C PHE A 168 -14.60 -16.52 21.73
N SER A 169 -15.69 -17.11 21.27
CA SER A 169 -15.71 -18.03 20.12
C SER A 169 -16.22 -17.32 18.88
N PHE A 170 -15.77 -17.73 17.72
CA PHE A 170 -16.24 -17.23 16.44
C PHE A 170 -16.80 -18.36 15.59
N ASN A 171 -18.04 -18.25 15.14
CA ASN A 171 -18.76 -19.25 14.38
C ASN A 171 -19.22 -18.66 13.04
N GLY A 172 -18.26 -18.43 12.12
CA GLY A 172 -18.52 -17.99 10.78
C GLY A 172 -18.83 -19.16 9.82
N LYS A 173 -19.17 -18.81 8.61
CA LYS A 173 -19.36 -19.79 7.52
C LYS A 173 -18.03 -20.42 7.06
N TYR A 174 -16.98 -19.63 7.01
CA TYR A 174 -15.65 -20.02 6.52
C TYR A 174 -14.66 -20.27 7.66
N THR A 175 -14.84 -19.61 8.78
CA THR A 175 -13.93 -19.67 9.93
C THR A 175 -14.70 -20.02 11.21
N GLN A 176 -14.26 -21.08 11.89
CA GLN A 176 -14.81 -21.50 13.17
C GLN A 176 -13.71 -21.66 14.20
N LEU A 177 -13.73 -20.83 15.23
CA LEU A 177 -12.73 -20.80 16.31
C LEU A 177 -13.44 -20.93 17.65
N ARG A 178 -13.01 -21.90 18.45
CA ARG A 178 -13.55 -22.09 19.82
C ARG A 178 -13.00 -21.09 20.81
N TYR A 179 -11.83 -20.52 20.51
CA TYR A 179 -11.09 -19.66 21.43
C TYR A 179 -10.39 -18.56 20.65
N VAL A 180 -10.72 -17.30 20.94
CA VAL A 180 -10.02 -16.12 20.46
C VAL A 180 -9.70 -15.24 21.66
N ASN A 181 -8.41 -14.98 21.87
CA ASN A 181 -7.88 -14.13 22.92
C ASN A 181 -6.61 -13.45 22.40
N LEU A 182 -6.74 -12.23 21.90
CA LEU A 182 -5.66 -11.59 21.18
C LEU A 182 -4.56 -11.06 22.11
N TRP A 183 -3.34 -11.61 21.93
CA TRP A 183 -2.10 -11.18 22.57
C TRP A 183 -0.98 -11.12 21.53
N PRO A 184 -0.36 -9.93 21.27
CA PRO A 184 -0.68 -8.62 21.85
C PRO A 184 -1.99 -8.03 21.30
N ARG A 185 -2.43 -6.94 21.92
CA ARG A 185 -3.50 -6.08 21.43
C ARG A 185 -2.92 -4.81 20.80
N PRO A 186 -3.60 -4.19 19.82
CA PRO A 186 -3.15 -2.92 19.27
C PRO A 186 -3.01 -1.84 20.33
N VAL A 187 -2.02 -0.99 20.19
CA VAL A 187 -1.82 0.22 20.98
C VAL A 187 -2.88 1.27 20.62
N GLN A 188 -3.17 1.39 19.32
CA GLN A 188 -4.20 2.29 18.82
C GLN A 188 -5.60 1.77 19.17
N GLN A 189 -6.45 2.63 19.73
CA GLN A 189 -7.79 2.28 20.17
C GLN A 189 -8.86 3.03 19.35
N PRO A 190 -9.97 2.36 18.97
CA PRO A 190 -10.33 0.95 19.25
C PRO A 190 -9.53 -0.06 18.38
N HIS A 191 -8.84 0.38 17.36
CA HIS A 191 -7.96 -0.38 16.47
C HIS A 191 -7.15 0.60 15.57
N PRO A 192 -6.10 0.17 14.89
CA PRO A 192 -5.41 0.97 13.89
C PRO A 192 -6.39 1.47 12.81
N PRO A 193 -6.15 2.66 12.21
CA PRO A 193 -6.94 3.11 11.07
C PRO A 193 -6.97 2.05 9.96
N ILE A 194 -8.14 1.86 9.36
CA ILE A 194 -8.34 0.88 8.29
C ILE A 194 -8.50 1.60 6.96
N TRP A 195 -7.66 1.24 5.99
CA TRP A 195 -7.75 1.69 4.61
C TRP A 195 -8.15 0.53 3.71
N ILE A 196 -9.05 0.79 2.75
CA ILE A 196 -9.56 -0.24 1.85
C ILE A 196 -9.05 0.01 0.44
N PRO A 197 -7.98 -0.67 0.02
CA PRO A 197 -7.50 -0.61 -1.35
C PRO A 197 -8.52 -1.22 -2.32
N GLY A 198 -8.72 -0.56 -3.46
CA GLY A 198 -9.65 -1.07 -4.46
C GLY A 198 -9.54 -0.41 -5.83
N GLY A 199 -10.01 -1.12 -6.85
CA GLY A 199 -10.02 -0.69 -8.25
C GLY A 199 -11.35 -0.09 -8.75
N GLY A 200 -12.30 0.23 -7.85
CA GLY A 200 -13.55 0.87 -8.23
C GLY A 200 -14.76 -0.06 -8.27
N SER A 201 -15.09 -0.78 -7.21
CA SER A 201 -16.35 -1.51 -7.08
C SER A 201 -17.32 -0.80 -6.16
N VAL A 202 -18.60 -0.80 -6.52
CA VAL A 202 -19.67 -0.15 -5.74
C VAL A 202 -19.77 -0.75 -4.33
N GLU A 203 -19.56 -2.05 -4.19
CA GLU A 203 -19.58 -2.74 -2.90
C GLU A 203 -18.45 -2.25 -1.97
N THR A 204 -17.29 -1.92 -2.55
CA THR A 204 -16.17 -1.36 -1.77
C THR A 204 -16.50 0.05 -1.29
N TYR A 205 -17.13 0.87 -2.14
CA TYR A 205 -17.58 2.21 -1.73
C TYR A 205 -18.61 2.15 -0.61
N ASP A 206 -19.62 1.27 -0.74
CA ASP A 206 -20.63 1.03 0.29
C ASP A 206 -19.98 0.58 1.62
N PHE A 207 -18.99 -0.30 1.54
CA PHE A 207 -18.28 -0.82 2.70
C PHE A 207 -17.48 0.28 3.41
N CYS A 208 -16.70 1.07 2.69
CA CYS A 208 -15.97 2.21 3.24
C CYS A 208 -16.92 3.21 3.92
N ALA A 209 -18.01 3.57 3.25
CA ALA A 209 -18.96 4.52 3.78
C ALA A 209 -19.72 4.00 5.03
N ASN A 210 -19.99 2.69 5.12
CA ASN A 210 -20.69 2.09 6.27
C ASN A 210 -19.79 2.01 7.52
N HIS A 211 -18.49 1.78 7.34
CA HIS A 211 -17.53 1.60 8.42
C HIS A 211 -16.69 2.84 8.73
N ASP A 212 -16.86 3.91 7.97
CA ASP A 212 -16.04 5.13 8.03
C ASP A 212 -14.54 4.84 7.76
N TYR A 213 -14.27 3.98 6.78
CA TYR A 213 -12.91 3.64 6.34
C TYR A 213 -12.45 4.51 5.18
N GLN A 214 -11.15 4.73 5.08
CA GLN A 214 -10.55 5.40 3.95
C GLN A 214 -10.58 4.48 2.72
N TYR A 215 -11.05 5.00 1.58
CA TYR A 215 -10.95 4.32 0.29
C TYR A 215 -9.64 4.66 -0.41
N SER A 216 -8.77 3.67 -0.62
CA SER A 216 -7.51 3.82 -1.33
C SER A 216 -7.64 3.35 -2.77
N PHE A 217 -7.80 4.29 -3.71
CA PHE A 217 -7.92 3.96 -5.13
C PHE A 217 -6.55 3.61 -5.73
N LEU A 218 -6.36 2.34 -6.03
CA LEU A 218 -5.17 1.85 -6.72
C LEU A 218 -5.44 1.75 -8.21
N SER A 219 -4.78 2.57 -9.00
CA SER A 219 -4.93 2.60 -10.44
C SER A 219 -3.61 2.92 -11.14
N TYR A 220 -3.38 2.22 -12.27
CA TYR A 220 -2.29 2.54 -13.19
C TYR A 220 -2.79 3.27 -14.45
N PHE A 221 -4.05 3.72 -14.44
CA PHE A 221 -4.67 4.46 -15.54
C PHE A 221 -4.63 5.97 -15.36
N GLY A 222 -3.96 6.42 -14.30
CA GLY A 222 -3.79 7.81 -13.97
C GLY A 222 -5.06 8.52 -13.47
N TYR A 223 -4.88 9.79 -13.10
CA TYR A 223 -5.95 10.57 -12.46
C TYR A 223 -7.06 10.97 -13.42
N ILE A 224 -6.79 11.13 -14.73
CA ILE A 224 -7.80 11.52 -15.72
C ILE A 224 -8.86 10.42 -15.84
N ALA A 225 -8.45 9.17 -16.07
CA ALA A 225 -9.37 8.04 -16.09
C ALA A 225 -9.92 7.73 -14.68
N GLY A 226 -9.10 7.97 -13.65
CA GLY A 226 -9.44 7.79 -12.24
C GLY A 226 -10.56 8.68 -11.74
N LYS A 227 -10.79 9.86 -12.38
CA LYS A 227 -11.86 10.77 -12.01
C LYS A 227 -13.22 10.09 -11.92
N LYS A 228 -13.54 9.24 -12.88
CA LYS A 228 -14.81 8.53 -12.91
C LYS A 228 -15.02 7.58 -11.73
N VAL A 229 -13.94 6.92 -11.29
CA VAL A 229 -13.95 6.06 -10.09
C VAL A 229 -14.14 6.92 -8.83
N ALA A 230 -13.44 8.05 -8.76
CA ALA A 230 -13.58 9.00 -7.66
C ALA A 230 -15.00 9.57 -7.59
N ASP A 231 -15.58 10.00 -8.73
CA ASP A 231 -16.96 10.50 -8.80
C ASP A 231 -17.95 9.45 -8.24
N GLY A 232 -17.78 8.16 -8.63
CA GLY A 232 -18.63 7.08 -8.14
C GLY A 232 -18.52 6.87 -6.62
N TYR A 233 -17.32 7.00 -6.06
CA TYR A 233 -17.11 6.95 -4.61
C TYR A 233 -17.81 8.14 -3.92
N TRP A 234 -17.60 9.35 -4.40
CA TRP A 234 -18.18 10.57 -3.83
C TRP A 234 -19.70 10.61 -3.92
N GLU A 235 -20.28 10.07 -5.01
CA GLU A 235 -21.73 9.89 -5.11
C GLU A 235 -22.28 8.97 -4.01
N VAL A 236 -21.61 7.86 -3.70
CA VAL A 236 -22.02 6.96 -2.63
C VAL A 236 -21.91 7.66 -1.27
N MET A 237 -20.82 8.37 -1.01
CA MET A 237 -20.62 9.14 0.22
C MET A 237 -21.75 10.18 0.39
N ALA A 238 -22.06 10.97 -0.64
CA ALA A 238 -23.12 11.95 -0.61
C ALA A 238 -24.51 11.33 -0.38
N LYS A 239 -24.83 10.22 -1.08
CA LYS A 239 -26.10 9.50 -0.91
C LYS A 239 -26.29 8.96 0.51
N LYS A 240 -25.21 8.66 1.23
CA LYS A 240 -25.22 8.21 2.62
C LYS A 240 -25.14 9.35 3.64
N GLY A 241 -25.14 10.61 3.19
CA GLY A 241 -25.03 11.78 4.07
C GLY A 241 -23.68 11.91 4.77
N LYS A 242 -22.61 11.32 4.21
CA LYS A 242 -21.26 11.42 4.75
C LYS A 242 -20.61 12.74 4.34
N GLU A 243 -19.73 13.26 5.21
CA GLU A 243 -18.85 14.37 4.87
C GLU A 243 -17.99 14.02 3.64
N LEU A 244 -17.93 14.93 2.66
CA LEU A 244 -17.07 14.75 1.48
C LEU A 244 -15.64 15.21 1.79
N ASN A 245 -15.09 14.67 2.86
CA ASN A 245 -13.76 15.00 3.36
C ASN A 245 -12.69 14.36 2.46
N PRO A 246 -11.79 15.14 1.85
CA PRO A 246 -10.78 14.62 0.93
C PRO A 246 -9.88 13.54 1.54
N TYR A 247 -9.65 13.58 2.85
CA TYR A 247 -8.83 12.57 3.53
C TYR A 247 -9.48 11.19 3.63
N SER A 248 -10.79 11.06 3.36
CA SER A 248 -11.43 9.75 3.24
C SER A 248 -11.07 9.00 1.95
N MET A 249 -10.32 9.65 1.04
CA MET A 249 -9.85 9.07 -0.22
C MET A 249 -8.34 9.18 -0.36
N GLY A 250 -7.70 8.07 -0.76
CA GLY A 250 -6.33 7.98 -1.22
C GLY A 250 -6.25 7.63 -2.70
N PHE A 251 -5.18 8.06 -3.37
CA PHE A 251 -4.95 7.77 -4.79
C PHE A 251 -3.50 7.37 -5.03
N ALA A 252 -3.29 6.27 -5.77
CA ALA A 252 -1.96 5.81 -6.18
C ALA A 252 -1.57 6.43 -7.51
N GLN A 253 -0.40 7.08 -7.56
CA GLN A 253 0.10 7.78 -8.75
C GLN A 253 1.61 7.59 -8.91
N VAL A 254 2.05 7.32 -10.13
CA VAL A 254 3.46 7.39 -10.51
C VAL A 254 3.90 8.86 -10.53
N VAL A 255 4.89 9.20 -9.71
CA VAL A 255 5.41 10.57 -9.59
C VAL A 255 6.92 10.56 -9.76
N ILE A 256 7.42 11.42 -10.66
CA ILE A 256 8.85 11.54 -10.99
C ILE A 256 9.21 13.03 -11.02
N VAL A 257 10.27 13.41 -10.30
CA VAL A 257 10.77 14.79 -10.29
C VAL A 257 12.22 14.80 -10.77
N ALA A 258 12.51 15.68 -11.70
CA ALA A 258 13.86 15.96 -12.21
C ALA A 258 14.10 17.47 -12.25
N ASN A 259 15.31 17.92 -12.60
CA ASN A 259 15.62 19.36 -12.64
C ASN A 259 14.89 20.09 -13.79
N SER A 260 14.54 19.38 -14.86
CA SER A 260 13.71 19.89 -15.95
C SER A 260 12.81 18.79 -16.53
N ASP A 261 11.82 19.19 -17.36
CA ASP A 261 10.91 18.26 -18.02
C ASP A 261 11.65 17.35 -19.02
N GLU A 262 12.64 17.90 -19.76
CA GLU A 262 13.49 17.16 -20.68
C GLU A 262 14.41 16.17 -19.95
N GLU A 263 14.93 16.57 -18.78
CA GLU A 263 15.73 15.66 -17.96
C GLU A 263 14.88 14.52 -17.43
N ALA A 264 13.63 14.77 -17.04
CA ALA A 264 12.70 13.74 -16.61
C ALA A 264 12.47 12.68 -17.70
N GLU A 265 12.19 13.10 -18.93
CA GLU A 265 12.02 12.19 -20.06
C GLU A 265 13.29 11.39 -20.34
N ARG A 266 14.43 12.06 -20.42
CA ARG A 266 15.71 11.44 -20.78
C ARG A 266 16.16 10.39 -19.75
N LEU A 267 16.03 10.69 -18.46
CA LEU A 267 16.53 9.82 -17.40
C LEU A 267 15.52 8.72 -17.02
N TYR A 268 14.24 9.03 -17.02
CA TYR A 268 13.22 8.14 -16.47
C TYR A 268 12.35 7.45 -17.53
N GLY A 269 12.32 7.97 -18.74
CA GLY A 269 11.53 7.42 -19.85
C GLY A 269 11.73 5.91 -20.07
N PRO A 270 12.97 5.40 -20.15
CA PRO A 270 13.24 3.96 -20.31
C PRO A 270 12.69 3.11 -19.14
N HIS A 271 12.63 3.66 -17.93
CA HIS A 271 12.13 2.96 -16.74
C HIS A 271 10.61 2.98 -16.67
N VAL A 272 9.96 4.04 -17.14
CA VAL A 272 8.52 4.13 -17.35
C VAL A 272 8.08 3.10 -18.38
N ASP A 273 8.78 3.05 -19.53
CA ASP A 273 8.52 2.04 -20.56
C ASP A 273 8.63 0.61 -19.99
N TYR A 274 9.72 0.33 -19.27
CA TYR A 274 9.91 -0.96 -18.62
C TYR A 274 8.75 -1.31 -17.67
N PHE A 275 8.30 -0.35 -16.86
CA PHE A 275 7.22 -0.57 -15.91
C PHE A 275 5.91 -0.91 -16.61
N PHE A 276 5.48 -0.10 -17.55
CA PHE A 276 4.21 -0.29 -18.24
C PHE A 276 4.23 -1.47 -19.21
N ASN A 277 5.37 -1.78 -19.81
CA ASN A 277 5.49 -2.83 -20.83
C ASN A 277 5.96 -4.18 -20.28
N ARG A 278 6.64 -4.25 -19.14
CA ARG A 278 7.09 -5.52 -18.54
C ARG A 278 6.45 -5.80 -17.19
N CYS A 279 6.52 -4.85 -16.23
CA CYS A 279 5.91 -5.06 -14.91
C CYS A 279 4.38 -5.09 -14.95
N LEU A 280 3.75 -4.42 -15.91
CA LEU A 280 2.30 -4.44 -16.12
C LEU A 280 1.88 -5.28 -17.35
N HIS A 281 2.79 -6.11 -17.89
CA HIS A 281 2.43 -7.09 -18.91
C HIS A 281 1.64 -8.23 -18.29
N VAL A 282 0.33 -8.01 -18.17
CA VAL A 282 -0.60 -8.95 -17.54
C VAL A 282 -1.64 -9.41 -18.55
N TYR A 283 -1.83 -10.71 -18.65
CA TYR A 283 -2.95 -11.25 -19.43
C TYR A 283 -4.28 -10.81 -18.81
N ASN A 284 -5.19 -10.29 -19.64
CA ASN A 284 -6.43 -9.69 -19.15
C ASN A 284 -7.28 -10.62 -18.26
N GLY A 285 -7.30 -11.93 -18.55
CA GLY A 285 -7.99 -12.94 -17.74
C GLY A 285 -7.40 -13.12 -16.33
N PHE A 286 -6.17 -12.65 -16.09
CA PHE A 286 -5.55 -12.68 -14.77
C PHE A 286 -5.74 -11.37 -13.98
N ALA A 287 -6.02 -10.27 -14.69
CA ALA A 287 -6.32 -8.99 -14.07
C ALA A 287 -7.80 -8.87 -13.66
N ASP A 288 -8.68 -9.59 -14.32
CA ASP A 288 -10.13 -9.63 -14.03
C ASP A 288 -10.55 -11.05 -13.64
N ALA A 289 -10.41 -11.35 -12.36
CA ALA A 289 -10.69 -12.69 -11.83
C ALA A 289 -12.13 -13.14 -12.13
N PRO A 290 -12.34 -14.29 -12.77
CA PRO A 290 -13.66 -14.77 -13.14
C PRO A 290 -14.61 -14.92 -11.94
N GLY A 291 -15.79 -14.28 -12.01
CA GLY A 291 -16.80 -14.33 -10.94
C GLY A 291 -16.56 -13.37 -9.78
N TYR A 292 -15.47 -12.60 -9.78
CA TYR A 292 -15.22 -11.59 -8.75
C TYR A 292 -16.20 -10.41 -8.80
N ARG A 293 -16.50 -9.94 -10.03
CA ARG A 293 -17.42 -8.81 -10.20
C ARG A 293 -18.86 -9.22 -9.99
N THR A 294 -19.54 -8.46 -9.13
CA THR A 294 -20.97 -8.64 -8.92
C THR A 294 -21.77 -8.04 -10.08
N VAL A 295 -23.03 -8.50 -10.22
CA VAL A 295 -23.98 -7.95 -11.20
C VAL A 295 -24.17 -6.44 -10.99
N LYS A 296 -24.14 -5.97 -9.72
CA LYS A 296 -24.26 -4.53 -9.38
C LYS A 296 -23.08 -3.73 -9.96
N THR A 297 -21.84 -4.16 -9.74
CA THR A 297 -20.65 -3.53 -10.30
C THR A 297 -20.60 -3.61 -11.84
N ILE A 298 -21.02 -4.73 -12.44
CA ILE A 298 -21.10 -4.86 -13.91
C ILE A 298 -22.11 -3.86 -14.50
N LYS A 299 -23.31 -3.75 -13.92
CA LYS A 299 -24.32 -2.78 -14.33
C LYS A 299 -23.83 -1.33 -14.17
N ALA A 300 -23.19 -1.03 -13.05
CA ALA A 300 -22.59 0.30 -12.82
C ALA A 300 -21.50 0.63 -13.86
N GLY A 301 -20.70 -0.35 -14.26
CA GLY A 301 -19.73 -0.22 -15.36
C GLY A 301 -20.38 0.06 -16.71
N MET A 302 -21.48 -0.61 -17.04
CA MET A 302 -22.25 -0.36 -18.26
C MET A 302 -22.87 1.03 -18.29
N LEU A 303 -23.35 1.53 -17.15
CA LEU A 303 -23.89 2.88 -16.99
C LEU A 303 -22.78 3.95 -16.85
N GLY A 304 -21.55 3.53 -16.88
CA GLY A 304 -20.42 4.43 -16.78
C GLY A 304 -20.14 4.99 -15.38
N GLN A 305 -20.72 4.42 -14.32
CA GLN A 305 -20.56 4.85 -12.93
C GLN A 305 -19.32 4.28 -12.23
N VAL A 306 -18.68 3.28 -12.83
CA VAL A 306 -17.37 2.73 -12.40
C VAL A 306 -16.45 2.64 -13.59
N GLY A 307 -15.15 2.75 -13.37
CA GLY A 307 -14.16 2.57 -14.42
C GLY A 307 -14.31 1.20 -15.09
N LYS A 308 -14.23 1.14 -16.41
CA LYS A 308 -13.96 -0.13 -17.08
C LYS A 308 -12.59 -0.58 -16.61
N GLN A 309 -12.42 -1.87 -16.33
CA GLN A 309 -11.06 -2.41 -16.23
C GLN A 309 -10.46 -2.26 -17.62
N ALA A 310 -9.60 -1.28 -17.77
CA ALA A 310 -8.97 -1.01 -19.03
C ALA A 310 -7.97 -2.13 -19.33
N ASP A 311 -7.74 -2.38 -20.60
CA ASP A 311 -6.62 -3.20 -21.04
C ASP A 311 -5.35 -2.65 -20.41
N LEU A 312 -4.64 -3.46 -19.62
CA LEU A 312 -3.37 -3.06 -18.98
C LEU A 312 -2.25 -2.90 -20.01
N ARG A 313 -2.46 -3.39 -21.24
CA ARG A 313 -1.47 -3.24 -22.32
C ARG A 313 -1.33 -1.76 -22.68
N ARG A 314 -0.08 -1.33 -22.75
CA ARG A 314 0.33 0.05 -23.06
C ARG A 314 1.27 0.08 -24.27
N ASP A 315 1.03 -0.84 -25.22
CA ASP A 315 1.87 -0.98 -26.40
C ASP A 315 1.88 0.30 -27.23
N GLY A 316 3.07 0.76 -27.57
CA GLY A 316 3.28 1.90 -28.44
C GLY A 316 2.98 3.28 -27.81
N LEU A 317 2.72 3.38 -26.51
CA LEU A 317 2.62 4.67 -25.84
C LEU A 317 3.99 5.31 -25.70
N THR A 318 4.05 6.61 -26.00
CA THR A 318 5.24 7.43 -25.81
C THR A 318 5.23 8.08 -24.42
N TRP A 319 6.37 8.66 -24.00
CA TRP A 319 6.46 9.47 -22.79
C TRP A 319 5.38 10.57 -22.75
N LYS A 320 5.17 11.23 -23.88
CA LYS A 320 4.13 12.26 -24.03
C LYS A 320 2.74 11.69 -23.77
N ASP A 321 2.43 10.52 -24.32
CA ASP A 321 1.13 9.87 -24.11
C ASP A 321 0.90 9.51 -22.63
N PHE A 322 1.93 9.03 -21.94
CA PHE A 322 1.83 8.76 -20.49
C PHE A 322 1.53 10.02 -19.66
N LEU A 323 2.12 11.16 -20.04
CA LEU A 323 1.85 12.45 -19.40
C LEU A 323 0.45 12.98 -19.72
N GLU A 324 0.04 12.98 -21.00
CA GLU A 324 -1.23 13.53 -21.47
C GLU A 324 -2.42 12.73 -20.96
N GLN A 325 -2.28 11.40 -20.85
CA GLN A 325 -3.33 10.54 -20.29
C GLN A 325 -3.30 10.48 -18.75
N GLY A 326 -2.33 11.15 -18.11
CA GLY A 326 -2.20 11.23 -16.67
C GLY A 326 -1.72 9.94 -16.01
N PHE A 327 -1.16 8.99 -16.75
CA PHE A 327 -0.60 7.75 -16.18
C PHE A 327 0.59 8.03 -15.29
N ILE A 328 1.39 9.03 -15.65
CA ILE A 328 2.48 9.54 -14.82
C ILE A 328 2.31 11.05 -14.61
N ILE A 329 2.80 11.53 -13.48
CA ILE A 329 3.04 12.95 -13.23
C ILE A 329 4.55 13.11 -13.10
N ALA A 330 5.17 13.70 -14.13
CA ALA A 330 6.62 13.77 -14.23
C ALA A 330 7.09 15.10 -14.80
N GLY A 331 8.27 15.55 -14.42
CA GLY A 331 8.89 16.77 -14.91
C GLY A 331 9.67 17.53 -13.85
N SER A 332 9.82 18.83 -14.10
CA SER A 332 10.42 19.79 -13.15
C SER A 332 9.55 19.92 -11.89
N PRO A 333 10.09 20.40 -10.77
CA PRO A 333 9.31 20.66 -9.57
C PRO A 333 8.08 21.53 -9.81
N LYS A 334 8.19 22.52 -10.70
CA LYS A 334 7.06 23.38 -11.07
C LYS A 334 5.97 22.59 -11.78
N THR A 335 6.31 21.86 -12.83
CA THR A 335 5.40 21.02 -13.60
C THR A 335 4.69 20.00 -12.70
N VAL A 336 5.44 19.32 -11.84
CA VAL A 336 4.89 18.31 -10.92
C VAL A 336 3.93 18.94 -9.90
N ARG A 337 4.26 20.11 -9.32
CA ARG A 337 3.36 20.83 -8.41
C ARG A 337 2.03 21.17 -9.07
N GLU A 338 2.07 21.75 -10.28
CA GLU A 338 0.87 22.16 -11.00
C GLU A 338 -0.02 20.95 -11.33
N ARG A 339 0.56 19.89 -11.88
CA ARG A 339 -0.15 18.67 -12.24
C ARG A 339 -0.71 17.91 -11.03
N LEU A 340 0.03 17.81 -9.93
CA LEU A 340 -0.45 17.17 -8.70
C LEU A 340 -1.59 17.97 -8.08
N ARG A 341 -1.50 19.30 -8.03
CA ARG A 341 -2.57 20.14 -7.48
C ARG A 341 -3.85 20.01 -8.31
N GLU A 342 -3.75 19.97 -9.63
CA GLU A 342 -4.85 19.67 -10.53
C GLU A 342 -5.45 18.29 -10.24
N ALA A 343 -4.62 17.25 -10.21
CA ALA A 343 -5.07 15.87 -10.01
C ALA A 343 -5.79 15.69 -8.67
N MET A 344 -5.20 16.19 -7.58
CA MET A 344 -5.79 16.05 -6.24
C MET A 344 -7.11 16.80 -6.10
N LYS A 345 -7.23 17.98 -6.72
CA LYS A 345 -8.50 18.73 -6.77
C LYS A 345 -9.55 18.02 -7.63
N THR A 346 -9.13 17.49 -8.79
CA THR A 346 -10.01 16.76 -9.71
C THR A 346 -10.62 15.53 -9.05
N LEU A 347 -9.84 14.84 -8.23
CA LEU A 347 -10.27 13.62 -7.52
C LEU A 347 -10.91 13.90 -6.16
N ASN A 348 -10.81 15.11 -5.63
CA ASN A 348 -11.11 15.46 -4.24
C ASN A 348 -10.38 14.52 -3.26
N CYS A 349 -9.05 14.40 -3.40
CA CYS A 349 -8.24 13.39 -2.71
C CYS A 349 -7.23 14.03 -1.76
N GLY A 350 -7.18 13.57 -0.50
CA GLY A 350 -6.30 14.09 0.55
C GLY A 350 -5.04 13.27 0.80
N HIS A 351 -5.01 12.00 0.38
CA HIS A 351 -3.86 11.10 0.52
C HIS A 351 -3.30 10.70 -0.83
N LEU A 352 -2.06 11.10 -1.12
CA LEU A 352 -1.33 10.66 -2.31
C LEU A 352 -0.39 9.51 -1.97
N MET A 353 -0.63 8.35 -2.56
CA MET A 353 0.24 7.18 -2.49
C MET A 353 1.16 7.19 -3.71
N MET A 354 2.43 7.53 -3.48
CA MET A 354 3.38 7.83 -4.55
C MET A 354 4.20 6.62 -4.94
N LEU A 355 4.09 6.21 -6.18
CA LEU A 355 4.97 5.21 -6.80
C LEU A 355 6.18 5.96 -7.38
N MET A 356 7.26 6.04 -6.61
CA MET A 356 8.51 6.71 -6.99
C MET A 356 9.62 5.73 -7.39
N GLN A 357 9.51 4.47 -6.99
CA GLN A 357 10.30 3.36 -7.53
C GLN A 357 9.40 2.56 -8.48
N ILE A 358 9.65 2.66 -9.76
CA ILE A 358 8.94 1.88 -10.79
C ILE A 358 9.92 1.16 -11.71
N GLY A 359 9.48 0.01 -12.20
CA GLY A 359 10.21 -0.76 -13.20
C GLY A 359 11.67 -0.98 -12.83
N SER A 360 12.55 -0.63 -13.75
CA SER A 360 14.00 -0.87 -13.65
C SER A 360 14.80 0.31 -13.07
N MET A 361 14.15 1.32 -12.44
CA MET A 361 14.84 2.50 -11.93
C MET A 361 15.99 2.14 -10.98
N PRO A 362 17.22 2.66 -11.21
CA PRO A 362 18.34 2.47 -10.29
C PRO A 362 18.16 3.30 -9.01
N PRO A 363 18.77 2.89 -7.89
CA PRO A 363 18.60 3.54 -6.59
C PRO A 363 18.93 5.03 -6.60
N ASP A 364 19.95 5.44 -7.34
CA ASP A 364 20.36 6.86 -7.39
C ASP A 364 19.30 7.76 -8.04
N LEU A 365 18.64 7.30 -9.10
CA LEU A 365 17.54 8.04 -9.72
C LEU A 365 16.32 8.13 -8.80
N VAL A 366 15.99 7.04 -8.10
CA VAL A 366 14.91 7.02 -7.10
C VAL A 366 15.20 8.01 -5.98
N LYS A 367 16.41 7.99 -5.44
CA LYS A 367 16.85 8.90 -4.39
C LYS A 367 16.78 10.36 -4.85
N ALA A 368 17.31 10.68 -6.03
CA ALA A 368 17.30 12.03 -6.58
C ALA A 368 15.87 12.56 -6.76
N SER A 369 14.98 11.77 -7.35
CA SER A 369 13.58 12.15 -7.54
C SER A 369 12.84 12.32 -6.20
N THR A 370 13.08 11.43 -5.23
CA THR A 370 12.50 11.50 -3.89
C THR A 370 12.94 12.76 -3.15
N GLU A 371 14.23 13.08 -3.22
CA GLU A 371 14.80 14.26 -2.58
C GLU A 371 14.25 15.57 -3.18
N LEU A 372 14.22 15.66 -4.52
CA LEU A 372 13.62 16.81 -5.21
C LEU A 372 12.14 16.97 -4.86
N PHE A 373 11.38 15.89 -4.83
CA PHE A 373 9.99 15.95 -4.43
C PHE A 373 9.85 16.48 -2.99
N ALA A 374 10.61 15.92 -2.06
CA ALA A 374 10.54 16.30 -0.65
C ALA A 374 10.89 17.77 -0.40
N LYS A 375 11.89 18.30 -1.12
CA LYS A 375 12.36 19.67 -0.95
C LYS A 375 11.54 20.69 -1.75
N GLU A 376 11.20 20.37 -3.00
CA GLU A 376 10.72 21.34 -3.96
C GLU A 376 9.24 21.18 -4.33
N VAL A 377 8.59 20.06 -3.98
CA VAL A 377 7.18 19.83 -4.31
C VAL A 377 6.33 19.71 -3.05
N MET A 378 6.68 18.81 -2.16
CA MET A 378 5.89 18.46 -0.98
C MET A 378 5.53 19.68 -0.09
N PRO A 379 6.43 20.63 0.24
CA PRO A 379 6.08 21.77 1.08
C PRO A 379 5.01 22.67 0.48
N TYR A 380 4.98 22.80 -0.85
CA TYR A 380 4.02 23.62 -1.59
C TYR A 380 2.65 22.95 -1.81
N MET A 381 2.50 21.72 -1.34
CA MET A 381 1.25 20.95 -1.44
C MET A 381 0.60 20.71 -0.07
N ARG A 382 1.32 20.96 1.02
CA ARG A 382 0.85 20.69 2.39
C ARG A 382 -0.41 21.48 2.77
N ASP A 383 -0.60 22.67 2.21
CA ASP A 383 -1.74 23.55 2.44
C ASP A 383 -3.06 23.05 1.81
N LEU A 384 -2.95 22.19 0.80
CA LEU A 384 -4.13 21.66 0.13
C LEU A 384 -4.96 20.84 1.14
N TRP A 385 -6.24 21.20 1.27
CA TRP A 385 -7.20 20.58 2.19
C TRP A 385 -6.98 20.90 3.69
N SER A 386 -6.31 22.03 4.01
CA SER A 386 -6.08 22.48 5.39
C SER A 386 -7.37 22.71 6.19
N ASP A 387 -8.50 22.93 5.50
CA ASP A 387 -9.80 23.16 6.13
C ASP A 387 -10.49 21.87 6.61
N PHE A 388 -9.91 20.71 6.30
CA PHE A 388 -10.42 19.39 6.67
C PHE A 388 -9.50 18.71 7.68
N GLU A 389 -10.09 17.96 8.61
CA GLU A 389 -9.35 17.10 9.53
C GLU A 389 -9.07 15.73 8.91
N ASP A 390 -7.83 15.27 8.99
CA ASP A 390 -7.47 13.89 8.65
C ASP A 390 -7.82 12.95 9.82
N LYS A 391 -8.93 12.22 9.70
CA LYS A 391 -9.42 11.26 10.69
C LYS A 391 -8.93 9.83 10.44
N TRP A 392 -8.25 9.58 9.32
CA TRP A 392 -7.87 8.24 8.84
C TRP A 392 -6.37 7.95 8.95
N SER A 393 -5.61 8.86 9.58
CA SER A 393 -4.21 8.64 9.95
C SER A 393 -4.07 8.38 11.45
N PRO A 394 -3.04 7.63 11.87
CA PRO A 394 -2.74 7.43 13.29
C PRO A 394 -2.54 8.76 14.03
N LYS A 395 -3.09 8.85 15.23
CA LYS A 395 -2.77 9.94 16.14
C LYS A 395 -1.44 9.63 16.82
N ARG A 396 -0.51 10.59 16.81
CA ARG A 396 0.78 10.42 17.50
C ARG A 396 0.55 10.11 18.97
N MET A 397 1.24 9.09 19.47
CA MET A 397 1.24 8.70 20.88
C MET A 397 2.56 9.16 21.52
N PRO A 398 2.62 10.35 22.17
CA PRO A 398 3.87 10.92 22.68
C PRO A 398 4.49 10.09 23.81
N GLU A 399 3.72 9.25 24.48
CA GLU A 399 4.17 8.44 25.61
C GLU A 399 4.88 7.14 25.20
N ILE A 400 4.75 6.75 23.92
CA ILE A 400 5.36 5.51 23.39
C ILE A 400 6.58 5.87 22.55
N GLN A 401 7.68 6.16 23.23
CA GLN A 401 8.96 6.27 22.55
C GLN A 401 9.54 4.89 22.29
N ALA A 402 10.03 4.65 21.06
CA ALA A 402 10.80 3.44 20.80
C ALA A 402 11.97 3.38 21.78
N PRO A 403 12.19 2.26 22.46
CA PRO A 403 13.35 2.14 23.34
C PRO A 403 14.62 2.42 22.56
N ALA A 404 15.56 3.13 23.17
CA ALA A 404 16.85 3.38 22.58
C ALA A 404 17.47 2.05 22.08
N PRO A 405 18.13 2.04 20.91
CA PRO A 405 18.78 0.81 20.44
C PRO A 405 19.76 0.32 21.50
N VAL A 406 19.61 -0.93 21.93
CA VAL A 406 20.56 -1.57 22.80
C VAL A 406 21.81 -1.84 21.95
N HIS A 407 22.85 -1.05 22.14
CA HIS A 407 24.14 -1.34 21.56
C HIS A 407 24.80 -2.43 22.42
N PHE A 408 24.83 -3.65 21.90
CA PHE A 408 25.68 -4.68 22.46
C PHE A 408 27.13 -4.33 22.07
N GLU A 409 27.93 -3.92 23.04
CA GLU A 409 29.39 -3.83 22.83
C GLU A 409 29.86 -5.22 22.37
N LYS A 410 30.59 -5.27 21.27
CA LYS A 410 31.28 -6.50 20.87
C LYS A 410 32.21 -6.84 22.03
N GLY A 411 31.86 -7.87 22.81
CA GLY A 411 32.71 -8.36 23.89
C GLY A 411 34.08 -8.66 23.32
N GLY A 412 35.08 -7.93 23.77
CA GLY A 412 36.48 -8.31 23.53
C GLY A 412 36.68 -9.74 24.06
N ALA A 413 37.38 -10.54 23.27
CA ALA A 413 37.74 -11.90 23.62
C ALA A 413 38.67 -11.92 24.86
N ASN A 414 38.12 -11.70 26.05
CA ASN A 414 38.73 -12.07 27.31
C ASN A 414 37.63 -12.22 28.37
N GLY A 415 37.40 -13.47 28.73
CA GLY A 415 36.36 -13.85 29.67
C GLY A 415 36.55 -13.28 31.07
N SER A 416 35.59 -12.51 31.52
CA SER A 416 35.10 -12.52 32.89
C SER A 416 33.67 -11.98 32.87
N ALA A 417 32.72 -12.85 33.14
CA ALA A 417 31.34 -12.48 33.35
C ALA A 417 31.24 -11.57 34.58
N ARG A 418 31.00 -10.26 34.39
CA ARG A 418 30.47 -9.42 35.45
C ARG A 418 28.97 -9.29 35.22
N THR A 419 28.22 -9.99 36.05
CA THR A 419 26.79 -9.76 36.26
C THR A 419 26.61 -8.38 36.92
N SER A 420 26.16 -7.39 36.19
CA SER A 420 25.62 -6.19 36.81
C SER A 420 24.13 -6.39 37.09
N ALA A 421 23.83 -6.69 38.34
CA ALA A 421 22.50 -6.57 38.90
C ALA A 421 22.06 -5.08 38.86
N GLY A 422 20.79 -4.86 38.53
CA GLY A 422 20.16 -3.58 38.79
C GLY A 422 19.25 -3.02 37.69
N VAL A 423 18.19 -3.72 37.35
CA VAL A 423 16.98 -3.02 36.87
C VAL A 423 15.85 -3.44 37.82
N GLN A 424 15.63 -2.63 38.83
CA GLN A 424 14.39 -2.68 39.61
C GLN A 424 13.29 -2.05 38.73
N ALA A 425 12.39 -2.87 38.23
CA ALA A 425 11.12 -2.41 37.67
C ALA A 425 10.19 -2.05 38.83
N GLU A 426 9.93 -0.77 39.06
CA GLU A 426 8.82 -0.32 39.88
C GLU A 426 7.49 -0.62 39.16
N VAL A 427 6.89 -1.73 39.51
CA VAL A 427 5.47 -1.97 39.21
C VAL A 427 4.67 -1.19 40.24
N ARG A 428 4.21 0.02 39.88
CA ARG A 428 3.16 0.70 40.67
C ARG A 428 1.81 0.07 40.32
N SER A 429 1.25 -0.60 41.29
CA SER A 429 -0.14 -1.07 41.30
C SER A 429 -1.10 0.12 41.23
N ALA A 430 -1.90 0.20 40.20
CA ALA A 430 -3.11 1.01 40.19
C ALA A 430 -4.27 0.12 40.66
N LYS A 431 -4.88 0.52 41.78
CA LYS A 431 -6.17 0.04 42.21
C LYS A 431 -7.29 0.62 41.39
#